data_da29bed4ec2a806432c5440afd82e5cd
#
_entry.id   da29bed4ec2a806432c5440afd82e5cd
#
_cell.length_a   1.000
_cell.length_b   1.000
_cell.length_c   1.000
_cell.angle_alpha   90.00
_cell.angle_beta   90.00
_cell.angle_gamma   90.00
#
_symmetry.space_group_name_H-M   'P 1'
#
loop_
_entity.id
_entity.type
_entity.pdbx_description
1 polymer ?
#
loop_
_entity_poly.entity_id
_entity_poly.type
_entity_poly.pdbx_seq_one_letter_code
_entity_poly.pdbx_strand_id
1 'polypeptide(L)' 'MTTRARTLRLTIEEAEALEAMAGVDELSINEEIRRAIAAHIEARRQDADFQNRLQASIERNKEILERLAR' A
#
# COMPACT_ATOMS: atom_id res chain seq x y z
N MET A 1 -13.07 -12.31 -2.97
CA MET A 1 -12.31 -11.16 -2.47
C MET A 1 -12.88 -9.88 -3.03
N THR A 2 -13.12 -8.90 -2.20
CA THR A 2 -13.72 -7.62 -2.62
C THR A 2 -12.62 -6.63 -3.01
N THR A 3 -12.81 -5.94 -4.12
CA THR A 3 -11.88 -4.89 -4.55
C THR A 3 -12.54 -3.53 -4.39
N ARG A 4 -11.70 -2.51 -4.18
CA ARG A 4 -12.17 -1.12 -4.14
C ARG A 4 -11.39 -0.32 -5.17
N ALA A 5 -12.13 0.51 -5.90
CA ALA A 5 -11.50 1.43 -6.84
C ALA A 5 -10.94 2.64 -6.08
N ARG A 6 -9.72 3.02 -6.42
CA ARG A 6 -9.06 4.22 -5.89
C ARG A 6 -8.42 4.98 -7.03
N THR A 7 -8.52 6.30 -6.99
CA THR A 7 -7.83 7.14 -7.95
C THR A 7 -6.41 7.40 -7.45
N LEU A 8 -5.44 7.14 -8.30
CA LEU A 8 -4.04 7.37 -8.01
C LEU A 8 -3.49 8.39 -8.99
N ARG A 9 -2.86 9.44 -8.46
CA ARG A 9 -2.18 10.44 -9.27
C ARG A 9 -0.68 10.20 -9.20
N LEU A 10 -0.05 10.14 -10.34
CA LEU A 10 1.39 9.97 -10.46
C LEU A 10 2.00 11.20 -11.10
N THR A 11 3.23 11.52 -10.71
CA THR A 11 3.99 12.52 -11.44
C THR A 11 4.36 11.96 -12.80
N ILE A 12 4.69 12.85 -13.74
CA ILE A 12 5.12 12.42 -15.07
C ILE A 12 6.35 11.51 -14.96
N GLU A 13 7.27 11.85 -14.07
CA GLU A 13 8.49 11.08 -13.83
C GLU A 13 8.18 9.67 -13.31
N GLU A 14 7.25 9.56 -12.36
CA GLU A 14 6.82 8.28 -11.83
C GLU A 14 6.13 7.44 -12.91
N ALA A 15 5.27 8.05 -13.71
CA ALA A 15 4.58 7.36 -14.79
C ALA A 15 5.57 6.83 -15.83
N GLU A 16 6.55 7.64 -16.22
CA GLU A 16 7.57 7.24 -17.19
C GLU A 16 8.45 6.12 -16.64
N ALA A 17 8.82 6.20 -15.37
CA ALA A 17 9.61 5.15 -14.73
C ALA A 17 8.86 3.83 -14.68
N LEU A 18 7.57 3.87 -14.34
CA LEU A 18 6.73 2.67 -14.31
C LEU A 18 6.55 2.06 -15.71
N GLU A 19 6.38 2.90 -16.72
CA GLU A 19 6.30 2.43 -18.10
C GLU A 19 7.57 1.71 -18.51
N ALA A 20 8.73 2.28 -18.18
CA ALA A 20 10.02 1.68 -18.50
C ALA A 20 10.20 0.34 -17.76
N MET A 21 9.87 0.31 -16.49
CA MET A 21 9.96 -0.91 -15.67
C MET A 21 9.02 -2.00 -16.20
N ALA A 22 7.79 -1.65 -16.52
CA ALA A 22 6.81 -2.57 -17.05
C ALA A 22 7.28 -3.16 -18.39
N GLY A 23 7.90 -2.34 -19.24
CA GLY A 23 8.47 -2.80 -20.50
C GLY A 23 9.58 -3.84 -20.29
N VAL A 24 10.48 -3.59 -19.34
CA VAL A 24 11.56 -4.53 -19.01
C VAL A 24 11.02 -5.82 -18.42
N ASP A 25 10.04 -5.71 -17.53
CA ASP A 25 9.45 -6.86 -16.84
C ASP A 25 8.41 -7.61 -17.70
N GLU A 26 8.08 -7.08 -18.88
CA GLU A 26 7.05 -7.62 -19.76
C GLU A 26 5.68 -7.71 -19.06
N LEU A 27 5.35 -6.67 -18.29
CA LEU A 27 4.09 -6.56 -17.57
C LEU A 27 3.31 -5.34 -18.05
N SER A 28 2.02 -5.32 -17.74
CA SER A 28 1.24 -4.10 -17.92
C SER A 28 1.64 -3.08 -16.85
N ILE A 29 1.38 -1.81 -17.08
CA ILE A 29 1.64 -0.74 -16.09
C ILE A 29 0.84 -1.01 -14.83
N ASN A 30 -0.42 -1.41 -14.96
CA ASN A 30 -1.26 -1.74 -13.81
C ASN A 30 -0.68 -2.87 -12.97
N GLU A 31 -0.15 -3.90 -13.62
CA GLU A 31 0.47 -5.02 -12.92
C GLU A 31 1.75 -4.59 -12.20
N GLU A 32 2.55 -3.73 -12.85
CA GLU A 32 3.75 -3.18 -12.23
C GLU A 32 3.40 -2.37 -10.98
N ILE A 33 2.36 -1.55 -11.06
CA ILE A 33 1.87 -0.76 -9.91
C ILE A 33 1.41 -1.68 -8.78
N ARG A 34 0.65 -2.72 -9.09
CA ARG A 34 0.19 -3.68 -8.07
C ARG A 34 1.34 -4.38 -7.37
N ARG A 35 2.36 -4.75 -8.12
CA ARG A 35 3.57 -5.36 -7.56
C ARG A 35 4.32 -4.42 -6.65
N ALA A 36 4.42 -3.15 -7.05
CA ALA A 36 5.04 -2.12 -6.22
C ALA A 36 4.29 -1.93 -4.91
N ILE A 37 2.96 -1.89 -4.96
CA ILE A 37 2.11 -1.76 -3.78
C ILE A 37 2.27 -2.98 -2.86
N ALA A 38 2.22 -4.19 -3.42
CA ALA A 38 2.39 -5.41 -2.64
C ALA A 38 3.76 -5.47 -1.97
N ALA A 39 4.81 -5.10 -2.69
CA ALA A 39 6.17 -5.06 -2.16
C ALA A 39 6.29 -4.04 -1.03
N HIS A 40 5.67 -2.87 -1.19
CA HIS A 40 5.69 -1.83 -0.16
C HIS A 40 4.97 -2.30 1.12
N ILE A 41 3.80 -2.90 0.97
CA ILE A 41 3.04 -3.43 2.11
C ILE A 41 3.86 -4.48 2.86
N GLU A 42 4.50 -5.39 2.12
CA GLU A 42 5.33 -6.43 2.72
C GLU A 42 6.55 -5.84 3.44
N ALA A 43 7.20 -4.83 2.84
CA ALA A 43 8.31 -4.13 3.48
C ALA A 43 7.89 -3.50 4.80
N ARG A 44 6.69 -2.91 4.86
CA ARG A 44 6.17 -2.30 6.09
C ARG A 44 5.86 -3.35 7.15
N ARG A 45 5.40 -4.53 6.74
CA ARG A 45 5.16 -5.63 7.69
C ARG A 45 6.45 -6.09 8.34
N GLN A 46 7.58 -6.00 7.65
CA GLN A 46 8.89 -6.38 8.16
C GLN A 46 9.58 -5.26 8.95
N ASP A 47 9.01 -4.06 8.93
CA ASP A 47 9.58 -2.88 9.58
C ASP A 47 9.14 -2.85 11.06
N ALA A 48 10.07 -3.15 11.97
CA ALA A 48 9.78 -3.20 13.40
C ALA A 48 9.31 -1.86 13.97
N ASP A 49 9.90 -0.76 13.50
CA ASP A 49 9.49 0.57 13.95
C ASP A 49 8.05 0.89 13.52
N PHE A 50 7.71 0.56 12.28
CA PHE A 50 6.35 0.72 11.80
C PHE A 50 5.37 -0.13 12.62
N GLN A 51 5.71 -1.40 12.90
CA GLN A 51 4.86 -2.29 13.68
C GLN A 51 4.63 -1.76 15.09
N ASN A 52 5.65 -1.19 15.71
CA ASN A 52 5.51 -0.59 17.05
C ASN A 52 4.57 0.62 17.02
N ARG A 53 4.69 1.47 16.01
CA ARG A 53 3.81 2.63 15.86
C ARG A 53 2.38 2.22 15.54
N LEU A 54 2.22 1.17 14.75
CA LEU A 54 0.90 0.62 14.43
C LEU A 54 0.22 0.08 15.67
N GLN A 55 0.96 -0.67 16.49
CA GLN A 55 0.43 -1.21 17.74
C GLN A 55 -0.01 -0.08 18.69
N ALA A 56 0.79 0.97 18.81
CA ALA A 56 0.44 2.13 19.63
C ALA A 56 -0.83 2.83 19.10
N SER A 57 -0.97 2.91 17.79
CA SER A 57 -2.16 3.50 17.16
C SER A 57 -3.41 2.66 17.43
N ILE A 58 -3.30 1.35 17.34
CA ILE A 58 -4.41 0.44 17.64
C ILE A 58 -4.85 0.60 19.09
N GLU A 59 -3.90 0.65 20.01
CA GLU A 59 -4.20 0.80 21.44
C GLU A 59 -4.91 2.13 21.74
N ARG A 60 -4.47 3.24 21.10
CA ARG A 60 -5.11 4.54 21.27
C ARG A 60 -6.56 4.54 20.80
N ASN A 61 -6.86 3.79 19.75
CA ASN A 61 -8.19 3.80 19.14
C ASN A 61 -9.08 2.64 19.57
N LYS A 62 -8.56 1.75 20.37
CA LYS A 62 -9.26 0.53 20.78
C LYS A 62 -10.63 0.79 21.39
N GLU A 63 -10.71 1.72 22.31
CA GLU A 63 -11.96 2.06 22.99
C GLU A 63 -13.00 2.62 22.01
N ILE A 64 -12.56 3.47 21.08
CA ILE A 64 -13.44 4.06 20.07
C ILE A 64 -13.96 2.94 19.16
N LEU A 65 -13.10 2.06 18.72
CA LEU A 65 -13.47 0.93 17.85
C LEU A 65 -14.43 -0.02 18.56
N GLU A 66 -14.23 -0.27 19.83
CA GLU A 66 -15.12 -1.10 20.62
C GLU A 66 -16.50 -0.48 20.76
N ARG A 67 -16.59 0.84 20.94
CA ARG A 67 -17.88 1.53 21.01
C ARG A 67 -18.63 1.44 19.68
N LEU A 68 -17.93 1.55 18.58
CA LEU A 68 -18.54 1.48 17.25
C LEU A 68 -19.06 0.06 16.93
N ALA A 69 -18.47 -0.94 17.54
CA ALA A 69 -18.83 -2.33 17.31
C ALA A 69 -20.05 -2.81 18.13
N ARG A 70 -20.51 -2.02 19.09
CA ARG A 70 -21.64 -2.38 19.97
C ARG A 70 -23.00 -2.08 19.36
#